data_569b86caf8763508f8e2d91663b76def
#
_entry.id   569b86caf8763508f8e2d91663b76def
#
_cell.length_a   1.000
_cell.length_b   1.000
_cell.length_c   1.000
_cell.angle_alpha   90.00
_cell.angle_beta   90.00
_cell.angle_gamma   90.00
#
_symmetry.space_group_name_H-M   'P 1'
#
loop_
_entity.id
_entity.type
_entity.pdbx_description
1 polymer ?
#
loop_
_entity_poly.entity_id
_entity_poly.type
_entity_poly.pdbx_seq_one_letter_code
_entity_poly.pdbx_strand_id
1 'polypeptide(L)'
;FVGHSMGGMIAWRYALDNLDQLNGLIIIGSAFFGNEQEFENFQTINAPPVAFELIESKFFIRLLEYITPRILVKEGISQSVYDQSIVTDELVDQFHDIILMEGTRVAVGRLAEVHEDDFIANPLDLRKITIPSLIVHGEEDNLVDIKFIDHFIEQIPNAKLISYPKTGHMIPMEVPLQLSEDIREFIN
;
A
#
# COMPACT_ATOMS: atom_id res chain seq x y z
N PHE A 1 -3.59 -3.38 -15.46
CA PHE A 1 -2.48 -3.20 -14.53
C PHE A 1 -3.01 -3.27 -13.10
N VAL A 2 -2.32 -4.00 -12.21
CA VAL A 2 -2.76 -4.21 -10.83
C VAL A 2 -1.64 -3.78 -9.90
N GLY A 3 -1.97 -3.03 -8.84
CA GLY A 3 -1.01 -2.63 -7.81
C GLY A 3 -1.61 -2.68 -6.42
N HIS A 4 -0.85 -3.22 -5.46
CA HIS A 4 -1.21 -3.25 -4.05
C HIS A 4 -0.31 -2.30 -3.26
N SER A 5 -0.89 -1.53 -2.32
CA SER A 5 -0.18 -0.60 -1.45
C SER A 5 0.68 0.39 -2.27
N MET A 6 1.96 0.49 -2.02
CA MET A 6 2.91 1.28 -2.83
C MET A 6 2.89 0.88 -4.32
N GLY A 7 2.67 -0.40 -4.64
CA GLY A 7 2.47 -0.83 -6.02
C GLY A 7 1.23 -0.20 -6.68
N GLY A 8 0.19 0.12 -5.91
CA GLY A 8 -0.96 0.88 -6.38
C GLY A 8 -0.61 2.32 -6.73
N MET A 9 0.26 2.96 -5.93
CA MET A 9 0.78 4.31 -6.23
C MET A 9 1.58 4.32 -7.54
N ILE A 10 2.41 3.33 -7.76
CA ILE A 10 3.14 3.16 -9.03
C ILE A 10 2.15 2.94 -10.17
N ALA A 11 1.11 2.13 -9.95
CA ALA A 11 0.15 1.76 -10.98
C ALA A 11 -0.66 2.96 -11.50
N TRP A 12 -1.23 3.79 -10.63
CA TRP A 12 -1.99 4.96 -11.10
C TRP A 12 -1.10 6.04 -11.71
N ARG A 13 0.12 6.23 -11.21
CA ARG A 13 1.09 7.17 -11.82
C ARG A 13 1.49 6.72 -13.21
N TYR A 14 1.81 5.43 -13.37
CA TYR A 14 2.10 4.87 -14.69
C TYR A 14 0.90 5.03 -15.64
N ALA A 15 -0.32 4.84 -15.16
CA ALA A 15 -1.52 4.97 -15.96
C ALA A 15 -1.70 6.39 -16.53
N LEU A 16 -1.34 7.44 -15.79
CA LEU A 16 -1.46 8.83 -16.27
C LEU A 16 -0.72 9.09 -17.59
N ASP A 17 0.41 8.43 -17.78
CA ASP A 17 1.28 8.63 -18.95
C ASP A 17 1.12 7.54 -20.02
N ASN A 18 0.38 6.44 -19.73
CA ASN A 18 0.37 5.24 -20.56
C ASN A 18 -1.04 4.64 -20.74
N LEU A 19 -2.08 5.46 -20.79
CA LEU A 19 -3.47 5.00 -20.92
C LEU A 19 -3.73 4.14 -22.16
N ASP A 20 -3.06 4.43 -23.25
CA ASP A 20 -3.17 3.70 -24.51
C ASP A 20 -2.62 2.26 -24.46
N GLN A 21 -1.83 1.95 -23.45
CA GLN A 21 -1.25 0.64 -23.22
C GLN A 21 -2.05 -0.22 -22.22
N LEU A 22 -3.08 0.36 -21.58
CA LEU A 22 -3.81 -0.27 -20.49
C LEU A 22 -5.29 -0.48 -20.84
N ASN A 23 -5.79 -1.69 -20.60
CA ASN A 23 -7.21 -2.01 -20.72
C ASN A 23 -8.00 -1.73 -19.45
N GLY A 24 -7.33 -1.59 -18.32
CA GLY A 24 -7.93 -1.32 -17.01
C GLY A 24 -6.89 -1.16 -15.91
N LEU A 25 -7.30 -0.57 -14.80
CA LEU A 25 -6.47 -0.28 -13.64
C LEU A 25 -7.13 -0.86 -12.38
N ILE A 26 -6.37 -1.60 -11.57
CA ILE A 26 -6.84 -2.12 -10.29
C ILE A 26 -5.87 -1.63 -9.20
N ILE A 27 -6.40 -0.88 -8.25
CA ILE A 27 -5.67 -0.29 -7.12
C ILE A 27 -6.19 -0.94 -5.85
N ILE A 28 -5.30 -1.60 -5.10
CA ILE A 28 -5.65 -2.37 -3.91
C ILE A 28 -4.94 -1.76 -2.69
N GLY A 29 -5.68 -1.33 -1.66
CA GLY A 29 -5.14 -0.83 -0.41
C GLY A 29 -4.06 0.25 -0.60
N SER A 30 -4.29 1.20 -1.50
CA SER A 30 -3.31 2.24 -1.84
C SER A 30 -3.85 3.62 -1.57
N ALA A 31 -2.96 4.54 -1.22
CA ALA A 31 -3.29 5.93 -0.95
C ALA A 31 -3.06 6.84 -2.17
N PHE A 32 -3.70 8.00 -2.10
CA PHE A 32 -3.41 9.16 -2.92
C PHE A 32 -3.31 10.39 -2.01
N PHE A 33 -2.32 11.23 -2.23
CA PHE A 33 -2.14 12.46 -1.48
C PHE A 33 -2.20 13.66 -2.43
N GLY A 34 -3.17 14.54 -2.17
CA GLY A 34 -3.39 15.75 -2.96
C GLY A 34 -2.55 16.95 -2.50
N ASN A 35 -1.98 16.89 -1.30
CA ASN A 35 -1.17 17.95 -0.70
C ASN A 35 -0.31 17.42 0.45
N GLU A 36 0.65 18.25 0.89
CA GLU A 36 1.58 17.94 1.98
C GLU A 36 0.85 17.58 3.29
N GLN A 37 -0.22 18.28 3.62
CA GLN A 37 -0.96 18.03 4.87
C GLN A 37 -1.60 16.62 4.90
N GLU A 38 -2.09 16.12 3.77
CA GLU A 38 -2.62 14.76 3.68
C GLU A 38 -1.51 13.73 3.88
N PHE A 39 -0.34 13.98 3.29
CA PHE A 39 0.82 13.12 3.45
C PHE A 39 1.35 13.12 4.89
N GLU A 40 1.47 14.29 5.52
CA GLU A 40 1.84 14.41 6.94
C GLU A 40 0.85 13.70 7.86
N ASN A 41 -0.46 13.86 7.61
CA ASN A 41 -1.50 13.17 8.36
C ASN A 41 -1.38 11.64 8.23
N PHE A 42 -1.09 11.16 7.02
CA PHE A 42 -0.85 9.73 6.78
C PHE A 42 0.34 9.21 7.60
N GLN A 43 1.46 9.92 7.59
CA GLN A 43 2.63 9.55 8.37
C GLN A 43 2.35 9.52 9.88
N THR A 44 1.59 10.50 10.36
CA THR A 44 1.28 10.62 11.80
C THR A 44 0.37 9.51 12.31
N ILE A 45 -0.60 9.06 11.48
CA ILE A 45 -1.58 8.04 11.89
C ILE A 45 -0.94 6.65 11.92
N ASN A 46 -0.01 6.39 11.03
CA ASN A 46 0.48 5.04 10.75
C ASN A 46 1.81 4.68 11.43
N ALA A 47 2.39 5.61 12.18
CA ALA A 47 3.61 5.31 12.92
C ALA A 47 3.32 5.09 14.40
N PRO A 48 3.60 3.90 14.95
CA PRO A 48 3.64 3.75 16.39
C PRO A 48 4.71 4.69 16.98
N PRO A 49 4.46 5.36 18.10
CA PRO A 49 5.36 6.38 18.67
C PRO A 49 6.81 5.91 18.83
N VAL A 50 7.02 4.63 19.15
CA VAL A 50 8.36 4.03 19.30
C VAL A 50 9.05 3.78 17.96
N ALA A 51 8.28 3.45 16.91
CA ALA A 51 8.84 3.26 15.57
C ALA A 51 9.26 4.59 14.95
N PHE A 52 8.58 5.71 15.26
CA PHE A 52 8.94 7.04 14.77
C PHE A 52 10.30 7.49 15.31
N GLU A 53 10.53 7.38 16.63
CA GLU A 53 11.83 7.71 17.24
C GLU A 53 12.97 6.85 16.69
N LEU A 54 12.66 5.60 16.34
CA LEU A 54 13.64 4.66 15.77
C LEU A 54 13.91 4.92 14.29
N ILE A 55 12.88 5.29 13.50
CA ILE A 55 13.01 5.59 12.07
C ILE A 55 13.66 6.95 11.84
N GLU A 56 13.46 7.95 12.69
CA GLU A 56 14.18 9.23 12.62
C GLU A 56 15.70 9.09 12.90
N SER A 57 16.11 8.03 13.59
CA SER A 57 17.52 7.75 13.82
C SER A 57 18.15 7.10 12.59
N LYS A 58 18.87 7.91 11.78
CA LYS A 58 19.70 7.40 10.66
C LYS A 58 20.65 6.27 11.08
N PHE A 59 21.04 6.24 12.35
CA PHE A 59 21.86 5.17 12.92
C PHE A 59 21.05 3.87 13.04
N PHE A 60 19.80 3.92 13.47
CA PHE A 60 18.96 2.75 13.64
C PHE A 60 18.51 2.16 12.29
N ILE A 61 18.14 3.01 11.32
CA ILE A 61 17.87 2.56 9.94
C ILE A 61 19.09 1.82 9.39
N ARG A 62 20.27 2.39 9.56
CA ARG A 62 21.51 1.76 9.10
C ARG A 62 21.83 0.47 9.84
N LEU A 63 21.43 0.33 11.10
CA LEU A 63 21.56 -0.93 11.85
C LEU A 63 20.57 -1.99 11.30
N LEU A 64 19.36 -1.61 10.92
CA LEU A 64 18.36 -2.50 10.31
C LEU A 64 18.79 -3.03 8.94
N GLU A 65 19.68 -2.33 8.21
CA GLU A 65 20.30 -2.85 6.99
C GLU A 65 21.15 -4.11 7.25
N TYR A 66 21.65 -4.27 8.47
CA TYR A 66 22.50 -5.41 8.86
C TYR A 66 21.76 -6.43 9.71
N ILE A 67 20.84 -5.99 10.56
CA ILE A 67 20.13 -6.82 11.53
C ILE A 67 18.64 -6.52 11.43
N THR A 68 17.85 -7.46 10.90
CA THR A 68 16.40 -7.37 10.88
C THR A 68 15.82 -8.46 11.78
N PRO A 69 15.51 -8.16 13.05
CA PRO A 69 14.94 -9.15 13.96
C PRO A 69 13.58 -9.66 13.45
N ARG A 70 13.40 -10.99 13.45
CA ARG A 70 12.14 -11.64 13.03
C ARG A 70 10.90 -11.09 13.76
N ILE A 71 11.07 -10.68 15.00
CA ILE A 71 9.99 -10.09 15.79
C ILE A 71 9.43 -8.79 15.16
N LEU A 72 10.29 -7.96 14.55
CA LEU A 72 9.84 -6.75 13.88
C LEU A 72 9.02 -7.07 12.63
N VAL A 73 9.38 -8.13 11.92
CA VAL A 73 8.63 -8.61 10.77
C VAL A 73 7.24 -9.12 11.21
N LYS A 74 7.20 -9.90 12.29
CA LYS A 74 5.94 -10.39 12.88
C LYS A 74 5.01 -9.25 13.28
N GLU A 75 5.54 -8.25 13.99
CA GLU A 75 4.77 -7.08 14.40
C GLU A 75 4.25 -6.28 13.19
N GLY A 76 5.09 -6.08 12.17
CA GLY A 76 4.66 -5.40 10.94
C GLY A 76 3.53 -6.14 10.22
N ILE A 77 3.60 -7.46 10.09
CA ILE A 77 2.51 -8.27 9.51
C ILE A 77 1.26 -8.18 10.39
N SER A 78 1.39 -8.33 11.72
CA SER A 78 0.27 -8.29 12.64
C SER A 78 -0.48 -6.96 12.60
N GLN A 79 0.22 -5.84 12.41
CA GLN A 79 -0.41 -4.52 12.27
C GLN A 79 -1.10 -4.33 10.91
N SER A 80 -0.69 -5.10 9.90
CA SER A 80 -1.18 -4.97 8.52
C SER A 80 -2.42 -5.82 8.25
N VAL A 81 -2.82 -6.71 9.15
CA VAL A 81 -3.94 -7.63 8.95
C VAL A 81 -5.00 -7.46 10.03
N TYR A 82 -6.26 -7.67 9.66
CA TYR A 82 -7.37 -7.78 10.61
C TYR A 82 -7.40 -9.17 11.26
N ASP A 83 -7.36 -10.21 10.45
CA ASP A 83 -7.39 -11.60 10.94
C ASP A 83 -6.00 -12.06 11.42
N GLN A 84 -5.77 -11.97 12.72
CA GLN A 84 -4.50 -12.38 13.33
C GLN A 84 -4.20 -13.87 13.17
N SER A 85 -5.18 -14.71 12.80
CA SER A 85 -4.97 -16.15 12.62
C SER A 85 -4.10 -16.48 11.41
N ILE A 86 -4.01 -15.57 10.42
CA ILE A 86 -3.15 -15.75 9.26
C ILE A 86 -1.67 -15.45 9.56
N VAL A 87 -1.35 -14.83 10.71
CA VAL A 87 0.02 -14.51 11.11
C VAL A 87 0.70 -15.74 11.68
N THR A 88 0.89 -16.76 10.84
CA THR A 88 1.57 -17.99 11.23
C THR A 88 3.10 -17.80 11.26
N ASP A 89 3.80 -18.68 11.95
CA ASP A 89 5.27 -18.66 11.96
C ASP A 89 5.84 -18.85 10.55
N GLU A 90 5.21 -19.68 9.73
CA GLU A 90 5.60 -19.89 8.32
C GLU A 90 5.46 -18.64 7.49
N LEU A 91 4.38 -17.86 7.66
CA LEU A 91 4.20 -16.59 6.97
C LEU A 91 5.27 -15.58 7.40
N VAL A 92 5.52 -15.48 8.69
CA VAL A 92 6.56 -14.59 9.24
C VAL A 92 7.94 -14.96 8.69
N ASP A 93 8.25 -16.26 8.61
CA ASP A 93 9.51 -16.75 8.06
C ASP A 93 9.65 -16.42 6.57
N GLN A 94 8.59 -16.57 5.77
CA GLN A 94 8.60 -16.19 4.35
C GLN A 94 8.88 -14.70 4.16
N PHE A 95 8.21 -13.81 4.92
CA PHE A 95 8.48 -12.37 4.86
C PHE A 95 9.88 -12.02 5.34
N HIS A 96 10.33 -12.68 6.40
CA HIS A 96 11.69 -12.46 6.93
C HIS A 96 12.75 -12.88 5.90
N ASP A 97 12.58 -14.01 5.23
CA ASP A 97 13.49 -14.50 4.19
C ASP A 97 13.53 -13.50 3.00
N ILE A 98 12.38 -12.95 2.59
CA ILE A 98 12.33 -11.91 1.54
C ILE A 98 13.10 -10.66 1.96
N ILE A 99 12.96 -10.21 3.20
CA ILE A 99 13.70 -9.05 3.72
C ILE A 99 15.20 -9.33 3.75
N LEU A 100 15.61 -10.56 4.03
CA LEU A 100 17.02 -10.98 4.07
C LEU A 100 17.64 -11.18 2.68
N MET A 101 16.87 -11.18 1.60
CA MET A 101 17.41 -11.27 0.24
C MET A 101 18.40 -10.13 -0.03
N GLU A 102 19.40 -10.42 -0.87
CA GLU A 102 20.40 -9.42 -1.26
C GLU A 102 19.75 -8.16 -1.85
N GLY A 103 20.11 -7.01 -1.32
CA GLY A 103 19.62 -5.71 -1.76
C GLY A 103 18.28 -5.26 -1.15
N THR A 104 17.44 -6.16 -0.62
CA THR A 104 16.09 -5.80 -0.12
C THR A 104 16.17 -4.81 1.05
N ARG A 105 17.02 -5.06 2.04
CA ARG A 105 17.18 -4.16 3.21
C ARG A 105 17.67 -2.78 2.82
N VAL A 106 18.59 -2.71 1.86
CA VAL A 106 19.07 -1.43 1.31
C VAL A 106 17.95 -0.72 0.55
N ALA A 107 17.15 -1.46 -0.22
CA ALA A 107 16.01 -0.89 -0.94
C ALA A 107 14.95 -0.33 0.03
N VAL A 108 14.62 -1.06 1.10
CA VAL A 108 13.69 -0.59 2.15
C VAL A 108 14.25 0.65 2.85
N GLY A 109 15.55 0.69 3.18
CA GLY A 109 16.19 1.87 3.74
C GLY A 109 16.12 3.10 2.84
N ARG A 110 16.23 2.90 1.51
CA ARG A 110 16.10 3.99 0.53
C ARG A 110 14.67 4.52 0.38
N LEU A 111 13.65 3.73 0.71
CA LEU A 111 12.26 4.22 0.73
C LEU A 111 12.07 5.33 1.77
N ALA A 112 12.85 5.31 2.86
CA ALA A 112 12.85 6.40 3.84
C ALA A 112 13.52 7.69 3.33
N GLU A 113 14.24 7.63 2.20
CA GLU A 113 14.88 8.78 1.55
C GLU A 113 14.01 9.38 0.42
N VAL A 114 12.87 8.74 0.09
CA VAL A 114 11.95 9.25 -0.93
C VAL A 114 11.29 10.53 -0.41
N HIS A 115 11.37 11.58 -1.21
CA HIS A 115 10.81 12.88 -0.84
C HIS A 115 9.28 12.86 -0.94
N GLU A 116 8.62 13.65 -0.09
CA GLU A 116 7.16 13.82 -0.08
C GLU A 116 6.60 14.22 -1.45
N ASP A 117 7.32 15.05 -2.21
CA ASP A 117 6.97 15.44 -3.58
C ASP A 117 6.78 14.25 -4.53
N ASP A 118 7.43 13.12 -4.24
CA ASP A 118 7.27 11.89 -5.04
C ASP A 118 5.94 11.18 -4.77
N PHE A 119 5.27 11.49 -3.66
CA PHE A 119 3.99 10.89 -3.26
C PHE A 119 2.80 11.81 -3.52
N ILE A 120 3.00 13.11 -3.57
CA ILE A 120 1.95 14.12 -3.76
C ILE A 120 1.69 14.32 -5.27
N ALA A 121 0.43 14.44 -5.64
CA ALA A 121 0.03 14.76 -7.01
C ALA A 121 -1.28 15.58 -7.01
N ASN A 122 -1.52 16.32 -8.10
CA ASN A 122 -2.77 17.05 -8.24
C ASN A 122 -3.94 16.07 -8.41
N PRO A 123 -4.97 16.08 -7.53
CA PRO A 123 -6.12 15.19 -7.63
C PRO A 123 -6.84 15.30 -8.99
N LEU A 124 -6.83 16.47 -9.61
CA LEU A 124 -7.46 16.68 -10.92
C LEU A 124 -6.79 15.90 -12.06
N ASP A 125 -5.54 15.47 -11.87
CA ASP A 125 -4.85 14.63 -12.85
C ASP A 125 -5.48 13.24 -12.95
N LEU A 126 -6.08 12.72 -11.88
CA LEU A 126 -6.80 11.45 -11.88
C LEU A 126 -7.97 11.44 -12.87
N ARG A 127 -8.53 12.59 -13.23
CA ARG A 127 -9.58 12.71 -14.27
C ARG A 127 -9.12 12.28 -15.65
N LYS A 128 -7.81 12.27 -15.90
CA LYS A 128 -7.22 11.79 -17.14
C LYS A 128 -7.33 10.26 -17.26
N ILE A 129 -7.48 9.54 -16.15
CA ILE A 129 -7.62 8.08 -16.15
C ILE A 129 -9.05 7.73 -16.59
N THR A 130 -9.22 7.54 -17.89
CA THR A 130 -10.53 7.26 -18.52
C THR A 130 -10.80 5.77 -18.71
N ILE A 131 -9.80 4.93 -18.48
CA ILE A 131 -9.94 3.47 -18.55
C ILE A 131 -10.75 2.94 -17.37
N PRO A 132 -11.42 1.77 -17.48
CA PRO A 132 -12.08 1.11 -16.36
C PRO A 132 -11.12 0.97 -15.18
N SER A 133 -11.57 1.38 -13.98
CA SER A 133 -10.71 1.36 -12.79
C SER A 133 -11.46 0.73 -11.61
N LEU A 134 -10.81 -0.22 -10.94
CA LEU A 134 -11.30 -0.87 -9.73
C LEU A 134 -10.43 -0.45 -8.54
N ILE A 135 -11.08 0.12 -7.54
CA ILE A 135 -10.46 0.50 -6.27
C ILE A 135 -10.92 -0.52 -5.24
N VAL A 136 -9.95 -1.14 -4.56
CA VAL A 136 -10.22 -2.18 -3.56
C VAL A 136 -9.63 -1.77 -2.22
N HIS A 137 -10.40 -1.90 -1.14
CA HIS A 137 -9.98 -1.49 0.18
C HIS A 137 -10.46 -2.45 1.28
N GLY A 138 -9.69 -2.60 2.36
CA GLY A 138 -10.10 -3.28 3.58
C GLY A 138 -10.67 -2.27 4.58
N GLU A 139 -11.86 -2.53 5.14
CA GLU A 139 -12.52 -1.57 6.03
C GLU A 139 -11.76 -1.36 7.34
N GLU A 140 -10.96 -2.35 7.75
CA GLU A 140 -10.10 -2.31 8.94
C GLU A 140 -8.63 -2.13 8.60
N ASP A 141 -8.33 -1.50 7.46
CA ASP A 141 -6.96 -1.17 7.07
C ASP A 141 -6.38 -0.10 8.01
N ASN A 142 -5.45 -0.52 8.87
CA ASN A 142 -4.77 0.34 9.84
C ASN A 142 -3.57 1.09 9.25
N LEU A 143 -3.17 0.77 8.02
CA LEU A 143 -2.04 1.43 7.34
C LEU A 143 -2.51 2.52 6.38
N VAL A 144 -3.61 2.29 5.68
CA VAL A 144 -4.21 3.25 4.75
C VAL A 144 -5.66 3.47 5.14
N ASP A 145 -5.95 4.58 5.81
CA ASP A 145 -7.31 4.98 6.13
C ASP A 145 -8.13 5.19 4.84
N ILE A 146 -9.39 4.77 4.84
CA ILE A 146 -10.27 4.84 3.69
C ILE A 146 -10.36 6.24 3.08
N LYS A 147 -10.21 7.30 3.88
CA LYS A 147 -10.20 8.69 3.40
C LYS A 147 -9.12 8.98 2.36
N PHE A 148 -8.02 8.21 2.34
CA PHE A 148 -6.94 8.39 1.36
C PHE A 148 -7.24 7.78 0.00
N ILE A 149 -8.35 7.04 -0.12
CA ILE A 149 -8.83 6.53 -1.42
C ILE A 149 -9.92 7.40 -2.03
N ASP A 150 -10.49 8.37 -1.29
CA ASP A 150 -11.61 9.20 -1.75
C ASP A 150 -11.28 9.93 -3.05
N HIS A 151 -10.04 10.41 -3.20
CA HIS A 151 -9.60 11.04 -4.44
C HIS A 151 -9.74 10.13 -5.67
N PHE A 152 -9.48 8.83 -5.53
CA PHE A 152 -9.66 7.89 -6.64
C PHE A 152 -11.14 7.81 -7.06
N ILE A 153 -12.03 7.70 -6.08
CA ILE A 153 -13.46 7.54 -6.31
C ILE A 153 -14.09 8.82 -6.84
N GLU A 154 -13.66 9.98 -6.32
CA GLU A 154 -14.20 11.28 -6.73
C GLU A 154 -13.70 11.75 -8.09
N GLN A 155 -12.46 11.42 -8.43
CA GLN A 155 -11.79 12.02 -9.58
C GLN A 155 -11.68 11.09 -10.79
N ILE A 156 -11.58 9.77 -10.62
CA ILE A 156 -11.52 8.83 -11.75
C ILE A 156 -12.93 8.58 -12.28
N PRO A 157 -13.26 8.96 -13.55
CA PRO A 157 -14.64 8.95 -14.05
C PRO A 157 -15.32 7.57 -14.06
N ASN A 158 -14.54 6.50 -14.23
CA ASN A 158 -15.03 5.12 -14.34
C ASN A 158 -14.54 4.24 -13.18
N ALA A 159 -14.29 4.85 -12.01
CA ALA A 159 -13.89 4.10 -10.83
C ALA A 159 -15.08 3.34 -10.20
N LYS A 160 -14.82 2.09 -9.81
CA LYS A 160 -15.69 1.30 -8.94
C LYS A 160 -14.95 1.01 -7.65
N LEU A 161 -15.64 1.10 -6.51
CA LEU A 161 -15.10 0.72 -5.19
C LEU A 161 -15.65 -0.63 -4.78
N ILE A 162 -14.76 -1.50 -4.30
CA ILE A 162 -15.09 -2.67 -3.50
C ILE A 162 -14.39 -2.54 -2.15
N SER A 163 -15.15 -2.57 -1.06
CA SER A 163 -14.61 -2.63 0.28
C SER A 163 -14.93 -3.98 0.94
N TYR A 164 -13.97 -4.52 1.68
CA TYR A 164 -14.11 -5.79 2.37
C TYR A 164 -14.18 -5.56 3.88
N PRO A 165 -15.31 -5.89 4.54
CA PRO A 165 -15.38 -5.84 6.00
C PRO A 165 -14.49 -6.91 6.62
N LYS A 166 -13.99 -6.64 7.83
CA LYS A 166 -13.09 -7.52 8.59
C LYS A 166 -11.82 -7.90 7.80
N THR A 167 -11.29 -6.92 7.08
CA THR A 167 -10.11 -7.07 6.23
C THR A 167 -9.20 -5.87 6.44
N GLY A 168 -7.94 -6.11 6.71
CA GLY A 168 -6.91 -5.09 6.88
C GLY A 168 -6.24 -4.71 5.58
N HIS A 169 -4.98 -4.33 5.67
CA HIS A 169 -4.17 -3.88 4.53
C HIS A 169 -3.78 -5.02 3.58
N MET A 170 -3.58 -6.22 4.12
CA MET A 170 -3.10 -7.38 3.35
C MET A 170 -4.24 -8.10 2.63
N ILE A 171 -5.10 -7.35 1.94
CA ILE A 171 -6.31 -7.82 1.24
C ILE A 171 -6.07 -9.09 0.42
N PRO A 172 -4.98 -9.20 -0.40
CA PRO A 172 -4.71 -10.39 -1.19
C PRO A 172 -4.43 -11.65 -0.35
N MET A 173 -4.11 -11.49 0.93
CA MET A 173 -3.82 -12.60 1.84
C MET A 173 -5.02 -12.94 2.73
N GLU A 174 -5.82 -11.93 3.08
CA GLU A 174 -6.96 -12.08 3.98
C GLU A 174 -8.20 -12.60 3.27
N VAL A 175 -8.47 -12.14 2.03
CA VAL A 175 -9.65 -12.48 1.25
C VAL A 175 -9.32 -12.93 -0.20
N PRO A 176 -8.36 -13.84 -0.41
CA PRO A 176 -7.82 -14.15 -1.75
C PRO A 176 -8.87 -14.68 -2.74
N LEU A 177 -9.81 -15.49 -2.29
CA LEU A 177 -10.84 -16.08 -3.15
C LEU A 177 -11.82 -15.00 -3.61
N GLN A 178 -12.34 -14.19 -2.68
CA GLN A 178 -13.30 -13.14 -2.98
C GLN A 178 -12.67 -12.06 -3.87
N LEU A 179 -11.47 -11.61 -3.54
CA LEU A 179 -10.71 -10.67 -4.37
C LEU A 179 -10.51 -11.22 -5.80
N SER A 180 -10.17 -12.49 -5.93
CA SER A 180 -9.98 -13.14 -7.23
C SER A 180 -11.27 -13.20 -8.06
N GLU A 181 -12.42 -13.42 -7.42
CA GLU A 181 -13.73 -13.41 -8.06
C GLU A 181 -14.11 -12.02 -8.55
N ASP A 182 -13.96 -11.02 -7.69
CA ASP A 182 -14.29 -9.62 -8.00
C ASP A 182 -13.38 -9.05 -9.11
N ILE A 183 -12.09 -9.39 -9.09
CA ILE A 183 -11.17 -9.03 -10.18
C ILE A 183 -11.60 -9.70 -11.49
N ARG A 184 -11.97 -10.98 -11.44
CA ARG A 184 -12.43 -11.72 -12.65
C ARG A 184 -13.71 -11.13 -13.21
N GLU A 185 -14.65 -10.71 -12.35
CA GLU A 185 -15.87 -10.03 -12.78
C GLU A 185 -15.56 -8.67 -13.42
N PHE A 186 -14.61 -7.94 -12.86
CA PHE A 186 -14.21 -6.63 -13.38
C PHE A 186 -13.55 -6.70 -14.76
N ILE A 187 -12.77 -7.75 -15.06
CA ILE A 187 -12.01 -7.85 -16.32
C ILE A 187 -12.78 -8.55 -17.46
N ASN A 188 -13.95 -9.15 -17.21
CA ASN A 188 -14.82 -9.79 -18.21
C ASN A 188 -15.91 -8.84 -18.68
#